data_0dc10e281c9c538bb91d935c8bd36390
#
_entry.id   0dc10e281c9c538bb91d935c8bd36390
#
_cell.length_a   1.000
_cell.length_b   1.000
_cell.length_c   1.000
_cell.angle_alpha   90.00
_cell.angle_beta   90.00
_cell.angle_gamma   90.00
#
_symmetry.space_group_name_H-M   'P 1'
#
loop_
_entity.id
_entity.type
_entity.pdbx_description
1 polymer ?
#
loop_
_entity_poly.entity_id
_entity_poly.type
_entity_poly.pdbx_seq_one_letter_code
_entity_poly.pdbx_strand_id
1 'polypeptide(L)'
;MAEYLEKVGRLIGKTTTHTVTVKLLSERVGRNDYLQIEHEDRNFLFMIKELWTEDSVIFAKCSVVGPMPKTPFKPESIVFKASTKLVKNVLGLDVPYEKGVYLGKLRGLPYKVFLPVKRLGRIFITGKTGSGKSYTVGVLIEEFLKKGIPVVIIDRHGEYSSLKIPAENESEEFEVEPKGYKDQIIEFADLNVNPGGDIPVEAILTTDPKDLVVSGQCTIVNLRGLSTDMQQLVSEEILTKLYEASISGSIPPFYCILDEAHLFAGKAKSAIREIVRLFAQEGRKFGANLIFITQKPQLLDTTIRAQAGTWIIHQLTDYTDISVTVKSAEGLNEDWSEDIQRLEPGEAVIAGDAVRRVPLIVKIRPRETRHGAIGFNPLDYVSPETREKLEKRRERLRAQFAMQVREAKVRLEALRTGTKVLSIAEAKRIIAKLEEDLRRKSEEIEILKSRIKTLENENSELKSKYRKAVKTAEEAIKEAKKYEKIIERLKRKII
;
A
#
# COMPACT_ATOMS: atom_id res chain seq x y z
N MET A 1 -23.28 35.91 11.97
CA MET A 1 -22.55 36.60 13.05
C MET A 1 -21.12 36.80 12.61
N ALA A 2 -20.58 38.02 12.67
CA ALA A 2 -19.14 38.25 12.45
C ALA A 2 -18.36 37.52 13.55
N GLU A 3 -17.44 36.65 13.20
CA GLU A 3 -16.58 35.96 14.13
C GLU A 3 -15.68 37.01 14.79
N TYR A 4 -15.79 37.18 16.11
CA TYR A 4 -14.95 38.13 16.84
C TYR A 4 -13.51 37.63 16.83
N LEU A 5 -12.64 38.32 16.11
CA LEU A 5 -11.23 37.93 15.97
C LEU A 5 -10.45 38.32 17.22
N GLU A 6 -9.88 37.34 17.93
CA GLU A 6 -9.01 37.56 19.07
C GLU A 6 -7.67 38.13 18.61
N LYS A 7 -7.35 39.35 19.06
CA LYS A 7 -6.05 39.97 18.82
C LYS A 7 -4.99 39.27 19.70
N VAL A 8 -3.92 38.75 19.07
CA VAL A 8 -2.88 37.98 19.75
C VAL A 8 -1.51 38.61 19.69
N GLY A 9 -1.29 39.63 18.87
CA GLY A 9 0.03 40.24 18.79
C GLY A 9 0.16 41.36 17.76
N ARG A 10 1.41 41.74 17.49
CA ARG A 10 1.79 42.67 16.41
C ARG A 10 3.04 42.18 15.71
N LEU A 11 3.20 42.52 14.44
CA LEU A 11 4.41 42.27 13.68
C LEU A 11 5.54 43.20 14.20
N ILE A 12 6.74 42.63 14.28
CA ILE A 12 7.93 43.37 14.65
C ILE A 12 9.10 43.06 13.72
N GLY A 13 10.06 43.98 13.66
CA GLY A 13 11.32 43.77 12.94
C GLY A 13 11.15 43.68 11.43
N LYS A 14 12.06 42.92 10.81
CA LYS A 14 12.07 42.67 9.36
C LYS A 14 10.95 41.70 8.97
N THR A 15 10.09 42.11 8.08
CA THR A 15 9.04 41.28 7.49
C THR A 15 9.43 40.90 6.06
N THR A 16 9.00 39.70 5.63
CA THR A 16 9.17 39.22 4.25
C THR A 16 7.84 38.72 3.71
N THR A 17 7.78 38.28 2.48
CA THR A 17 6.61 37.61 1.89
C THR A 17 6.41 36.18 2.41
N HIS A 18 7.38 35.59 3.11
CA HIS A 18 7.39 34.18 3.55
C HIS A 18 7.35 34.03 5.06
N THR A 19 8.04 34.91 5.79
CA THR A 19 8.19 34.81 7.23
C THR A 19 8.03 36.16 7.89
N VAL A 20 7.48 36.15 9.09
CA VAL A 20 7.32 37.31 9.95
C VAL A 20 7.66 36.95 11.40
N THR A 21 8.03 37.97 12.19
CA THR A 21 8.16 37.86 13.65
C THR A 21 6.99 38.57 14.29
N VAL A 22 6.34 37.91 15.23
CA VAL A 22 5.20 38.46 16.01
C VAL A 22 5.63 38.63 17.45
N LYS A 23 5.41 39.83 18.00
CA LYS A 23 5.42 40.06 19.44
C LYS A 23 4.05 39.67 19.98
N LEU A 24 3.98 38.60 20.77
CA LEU A 24 2.74 38.10 21.32
C LEU A 24 2.27 38.95 22.51
N LEU A 25 0.96 39.13 22.57
CA LEU A 25 0.27 39.82 23.68
C LEU A 25 -0.61 38.84 24.46
N SER A 26 -0.72 37.60 24.00
CA SER A 26 -1.53 36.52 24.60
C SER A 26 -0.70 35.25 24.67
N GLU A 27 -0.78 34.54 25.79
CA GLU A 27 -0.19 33.21 25.99
C GLU A 27 -1.06 32.08 25.47
N ARG A 28 -2.21 32.38 24.82
CA ARG A 28 -3.18 31.41 24.35
C ARG A 28 -2.86 30.80 22.97
N VAL A 29 -1.66 31.08 22.48
CA VAL A 29 -1.20 30.55 21.20
C VAL A 29 0.12 29.82 21.38
N GLY A 30 0.24 28.67 20.72
CA GLY A 30 1.39 27.79 20.80
C GLY A 30 2.02 27.47 19.44
N ARG A 31 3.07 26.65 19.45
CA ARG A 31 3.69 26.15 18.22
C ARG A 31 2.64 25.38 17.39
N ASN A 32 2.65 25.60 16.08
CA ASN A 32 1.72 25.08 15.08
C ASN A 32 0.30 25.68 15.11
N ASP A 33 0.03 26.66 15.97
CA ASP A 33 -1.20 27.42 15.88
C ASP A 33 -1.19 28.34 14.66
N TYR A 34 -2.43 28.67 14.20
CA TYR A 34 -2.65 29.49 13.04
C TYR A 34 -3.05 30.90 13.42
N LEU A 35 -2.36 31.87 12.80
CA LEU A 35 -2.60 33.29 12.96
C LEU A 35 -3.06 33.87 11.62
N GLN A 36 -3.71 35.05 11.66
CA GLN A 36 -4.07 35.81 10.46
C GLN A 36 -3.67 37.26 10.55
N ILE A 37 -3.35 37.82 9.39
CA ILE A 37 -3.00 39.22 9.21
C ILE A 37 -3.73 39.71 7.96
N GLU A 38 -4.36 40.89 8.05
CA GLU A 38 -4.91 41.58 6.89
C GLU A 38 -3.79 42.34 6.17
N HIS A 39 -3.65 42.08 4.86
CA HIS A 39 -2.69 42.73 3.99
C HIS A 39 -3.19 42.67 2.54
N GLU A 40 -2.95 43.70 1.73
CA GLU A 40 -3.43 43.78 0.35
C GLU A 40 -4.95 43.47 0.23
N ASP A 41 -5.76 44.03 1.14
CA ASP A 41 -7.24 43.89 1.22
C ASP A 41 -7.74 42.44 1.36
N ARG A 42 -6.88 41.54 1.89
CA ARG A 42 -7.25 40.15 2.17
C ARG A 42 -6.52 39.62 3.42
N ASN A 43 -7.04 38.52 3.96
CA ASN A 43 -6.43 37.84 5.09
C ASN A 43 -5.43 36.78 4.63
N PHE A 44 -4.23 36.82 5.19
CA PHE A 44 -3.18 35.80 5.03
C PHE A 44 -3.10 34.93 6.26
N LEU A 45 -2.90 33.63 6.05
CA LEU A 45 -2.74 32.64 7.10
C LEU A 45 -1.25 32.42 7.41
N PHE A 46 -0.92 32.32 8.69
CA PHE A 46 0.41 32.03 9.19
C PHE A 46 0.37 30.84 10.14
N MET A 47 1.45 30.09 10.20
CA MET A 47 1.65 29.06 11.21
C MET A 47 2.85 29.44 12.08
N ILE A 48 2.70 29.33 13.39
CA ILE A 48 3.80 29.53 14.36
C ILE A 48 4.77 28.35 14.25
N LYS A 49 6.03 28.66 13.89
CA LYS A 49 7.10 27.65 13.76
C LYS A 49 7.97 27.58 15.01
N GLU A 50 8.24 28.71 15.63
CA GLU A 50 9.13 28.83 16.77
C GLU A 50 8.60 29.87 17.77
N LEU A 51 8.79 29.62 19.04
CA LEU A 51 8.48 30.56 20.14
C LEU A 51 9.71 30.72 21.00
N TRP A 52 9.98 31.94 21.43
CA TRP A 52 11.02 32.24 22.41
C TRP A 52 10.61 33.39 23.32
N THR A 53 11.26 33.50 24.47
CA THR A 53 11.05 34.59 25.43
C THR A 53 12.31 35.44 25.53
N GLU A 54 12.14 36.75 25.44
CA GLU A 54 13.18 37.72 25.61
C GLU A 54 12.61 38.89 26.44
N ASP A 55 13.28 39.32 27.50
CA ASP A 55 12.82 40.38 28.41
C ASP A 55 11.35 40.20 28.89
N SER A 56 10.99 39.00 29.28
CA SER A 56 9.64 38.64 29.70
C SER A 56 8.54 38.83 28.63
N VAL A 57 8.92 38.98 27.38
CA VAL A 57 8.01 39.07 26.24
C VAL A 57 8.14 37.81 25.35
N ILE A 58 7.02 37.26 24.94
CA ILE A 58 7.01 36.10 24.05
C ILE A 58 7.00 36.56 22.61
N PHE A 59 7.86 35.97 21.82
CA PHE A 59 7.97 36.19 20.38
C PHE A 59 7.67 34.90 19.63
N ALA A 60 7.10 35.04 18.43
CA ALA A 60 6.81 33.94 17.55
C ALA A 60 7.38 34.21 16.15
N LYS A 61 8.17 33.25 15.64
CA LYS A 61 8.51 33.19 14.21
C LYS A 61 7.42 32.44 13.47
N CYS A 62 6.81 33.09 12.51
CA CYS A 62 5.68 32.55 11.77
C CYS A 62 5.99 32.46 10.28
N SER A 63 5.55 31.39 9.64
CA SER A 63 5.64 31.20 8.18
C SER A 63 4.27 31.37 7.54
N VAL A 64 4.21 32.01 6.37
CA VAL A 64 2.98 32.14 5.57
C VAL A 64 2.54 30.74 5.12
N VAL A 65 1.25 30.51 5.21
CA VAL A 65 0.60 29.25 4.80
C VAL A 65 -0.36 29.52 3.64
N GLY A 66 -0.18 28.81 2.54
CA GLY A 66 -0.99 28.99 1.34
C GLY A 66 -0.50 30.10 0.41
N PRO A 67 -1.40 30.93 -0.16
CA PRO A 67 -1.04 31.98 -1.11
C PRO A 67 -0.07 33.01 -0.51
N MET A 68 0.97 33.38 -1.27
CA MET A 68 1.94 34.39 -0.85
C MET A 68 1.46 35.81 -1.21
N PRO A 69 1.75 36.84 -0.39
CA PRO A 69 1.52 38.22 -0.74
C PRO A 69 2.48 38.69 -1.83
N LYS A 70 2.12 39.74 -2.54
CA LYS A 70 2.98 40.37 -3.55
C LYS A 70 4.06 41.25 -2.91
N THR A 71 3.76 41.84 -1.77
CA THR A 71 4.64 42.77 -1.03
C THR A 71 4.87 42.25 0.39
N PRO A 72 6.00 42.62 1.04
CA PRO A 72 6.24 42.33 2.45
C PRO A 72 5.12 42.91 3.32
N PHE A 73 4.81 42.23 4.42
CA PHE A 73 3.82 42.69 5.40
C PHE A 73 4.28 44.01 6.06
N LYS A 74 3.32 44.90 6.35
CA LYS A 74 3.64 46.15 7.01
C LYS A 74 4.06 45.90 8.47
N PRO A 75 5.21 46.42 8.94
CA PRO A 75 5.56 46.40 10.36
C PRO A 75 4.41 46.98 11.21
N GLU A 76 4.34 46.54 12.47
CA GLU A 76 3.30 46.94 13.45
C GLU A 76 1.85 46.50 13.08
N SER A 77 1.66 45.74 11.99
CA SER A 77 0.35 45.18 11.67
C SER A 77 -0.19 44.32 12.81
N ILE A 78 -1.49 44.44 13.07
CA ILE A 78 -2.14 43.65 14.13
C ILE A 78 -2.29 42.22 13.67
N VAL A 79 -1.97 41.30 14.57
CA VAL A 79 -2.06 39.86 14.36
C VAL A 79 -3.22 39.30 15.17
N PHE A 80 -4.06 38.51 14.52
CA PHE A 80 -5.20 37.85 15.14
C PHE A 80 -5.03 36.33 15.14
N LYS A 81 -5.70 35.64 16.06
CA LYS A 81 -5.92 34.20 15.95
C LYS A 81 -6.72 33.92 14.67
N ALA A 82 -6.31 32.94 13.88
CA ALA A 82 -6.94 32.70 12.61
C ALA A 82 -8.40 32.23 12.74
N SER A 83 -9.27 32.81 11.93
CA SER A 83 -10.68 32.40 11.89
C SER A 83 -10.82 30.97 11.31
N THR A 84 -11.79 30.23 11.81
CA THR A 84 -12.11 28.88 11.32
C THR A 84 -12.32 28.86 9.80
N LYS A 85 -13.01 29.88 9.27
CA LYS A 85 -13.28 30.01 7.84
C LYS A 85 -12.00 30.15 7.02
N LEU A 86 -11.05 30.99 7.47
CA LEU A 86 -9.78 31.20 6.78
C LEU A 86 -8.93 29.93 6.79
N VAL A 87 -8.81 29.27 7.96
CA VAL A 87 -8.06 28.02 8.12
C VAL A 87 -8.60 26.96 7.17
N LYS A 88 -9.92 26.70 7.21
CA LYS A 88 -10.54 25.69 6.35
C LYS A 88 -10.35 25.99 4.86
N ASN A 89 -10.53 27.25 4.46
CA ASN A 89 -10.39 27.65 3.06
C ASN A 89 -8.94 27.48 2.56
N VAL A 90 -7.96 28.01 3.29
CA VAL A 90 -6.54 27.97 2.89
C VAL A 90 -6.00 26.55 2.90
N LEU A 91 -6.31 25.76 3.93
CA LEU A 91 -5.88 24.38 4.05
C LEU A 91 -6.72 23.40 3.20
N GLY A 92 -7.82 23.85 2.61
CA GLY A 92 -8.67 23.01 1.78
C GLY A 92 -9.42 21.93 2.55
N LEU A 93 -9.83 22.21 3.78
CA LEU A 93 -10.53 21.26 4.66
C LEU A 93 -12.04 21.13 4.38
N ASP A 94 -12.58 21.91 3.43
CA ASP A 94 -13.99 21.85 3.02
C ASP A 94 -14.25 20.72 2.01
N VAL A 95 -13.78 19.51 2.33
CA VAL A 95 -14.01 18.31 1.51
C VAL A 95 -15.22 17.57 2.07
N PRO A 96 -16.30 17.37 1.27
CA PRO A 96 -17.44 16.56 1.71
C PRO A 96 -17.04 15.11 2.01
N TYR A 97 -17.70 14.50 2.98
CA TYR A 97 -17.45 13.12 3.39
C TYR A 97 -17.48 12.12 2.23
N GLU A 98 -18.44 12.27 1.31
CA GLU A 98 -18.63 11.36 0.16
C GLU A 98 -17.48 11.44 -0.85
N LYS A 99 -16.74 12.56 -0.86
CA LYS A 99 -15.64 12.84 -1.81
C LYS A 99 -14.26 12.76 -1.20
N GLY A 100 -14.17 12.56 0.11
CA GLY A 100 -12.90 12.52 0.84
C GLY A 100 -12.72 11.30 1.72
N VAL A 101 -11.48 10.88 1.97
CA VAL A 101 -11.12 9.90 3.00
C VAL A 101 -10.84 10.61 4.31
N TYR A 102 -11.52 10.21 5.37
CA TYR A 102 -11.33 10.79 6.71
C TYR A 102 -10.05 10.26 7.34
N LEU A 103 -9.04 11.11 7.39
CA LEU A 103 -7.73 10.70 7.91
C LEU A 103 -7.58 10.96 9.41
N GLY A 104 -8.21 11.99 9.94
CA GLY A 104 -8.09 12.39 11.34
C GLY A 104 -8.40 13.86 11.57
N LYS A 105 -7.76 14.48 12.57
CA LYS A 105 -7.94 15.89 12.90
C LYS A 105 -6.67 16.70 12.69
N LEU A 106 -6.81 17.97 12.33
CA LEU A 106 -5.70 18.90 12.27
C LEU A 106 -5.08 19.04 13.67
N ARG A 107 -3.76 18.91 13.76
CA ARG A 107 -3.05 18.97 15.05
C ARG A 107 -3.40 20.26 15.82
N GLY A 108 -3.75 20.12 17.08
CA GLY A 108 -4.13 21.23 17.96
C GLY A 108 -5.48 21.87 17.66
N LEU A 109 -6.23 21.42 16.65
CA LEU A 109 -7.52 21.98 16.28
C LEU A 109 -8.58 20.88 16.07
N PRO A 110 -9.86 21.15 16.37
CA PRO A 110 -10.92 20.13 16.28
C PRO A 110 -11.39 19.88 14.82
N TYR A 111 -10.64 20.31 13.82
CA TYR A 111 -11.08 20.23 12.43
C TYR A 111 -10.76 18.87 11.83
N LYS A 112 -11.80 18.16 11.36
CA LYS A 112 -11.63 16.92 10.60
C LYS A 112 -10.91 17.18 9.29
N VAL A 113 -9.96 16.32 8.96
CA VAL A 113 -9.19 16.36 7.72
C VAL A 113 -9.66 15.24 6.81
N PHE A 114 -10.27 15.63 5.69
CA PHE A 114 -10.66 14.75 4.60
C PHE A 114 -9.74 14.98 3.41
N LEU A 115 -9.07 13.95 2.97
CA LEU A 115 -8.27 14.02 1.74
C LEU A 115 -9.17 13.69 0.53
N PRO A 116 -9.27 14.59 -0.47
CA PRO A 116 -10.18 14.38 -1.60
C PRO A 116 -9.70 13.20 -2.47
N VAL A 117 -10.53 12.17 -2.65
CA VAL A 117 -10.22 10.95 -3.42
C VAL A 117 -9.68 11.29 -4.81
N LYS A 118 -10.29 12.27 -5.49
CA LYS A 118 -9.87 12.72 -6.83
C LYS A 118 -8.42 13.23 -6.89
N ARG A 119 -7.86 13.69 -5.76
CA ARG A 119 -6.50 14.26 -5.67
C ARG A 119 -5.50 13.36 -4.97
N LEU A 120 -5.92 12.24 -4.41
CA LEU A 120 -5.00 11.33 -3.71
C LEU A 120 -3.88 10.85 -4.64
N GLY A 121 -4.25 10.42 -5.86
CA GLY A 121 -3.29 9.89 -6.82
C GLY A 121 -2.48 8.76 -6.22
N ARG A 122 -1.17 8.75 -6.52
CA ARG A 122 -0.21 7.84 -5.90
C ARG A 122 0.20 8.38 -4.54
N ILE A 123 0.14 7.52 -3.53
CA ILE A 123 0.42 7.90 -2.14
C ILE A 123 1.76 7.30 -1.71
N PHE A 124 2.56 8.09 -1.03
CA PHE A 124 3.80 7.64 -0.39
C PHE A 124 3.67 7.80 1.12
N ILE A 125 3.80 6.68 1.84
CA ILE A 125 3.71 6.64 3.30
C ILE A 125 5.07 6.26 3.85
N THR A 126 5.66 7.12 4.68
CA THR A 126 6.96 6.86 5.26
C THR A 126 7.01 7.23 6.75
N GLY A 127 7.98 6.67 7.46
CA GLY A 127 8.21 6.90 8.88
C GLY A 127 9.00 5.77 9.51
N LYS A 128 9.57 5.97 10.68
CA LYS A 128 10.30 4.93 11.42
C LYS A 128 9.36 3.79 11.87
N THR A 129 9.92 2.68 12.32
CA THR A 129 9.16 1.60 12.95
C THR A 129 8.39 2.12 14.17
N GLY A 130 7.12 1.72 14.33
CA GLY A 130 6.27 2.14 15.44
C GLY A 130 5.71 3.57 15.34
N SER A 131 5.97 4.33 14.26
CA SER A 131 5.46 5.70 14.09
C SER A 131 3.99 5.76 13.65
N GLY A 132 3.38 4.65 13.22
CA GLY A 132 1.97 4.59 12.82
C GLY A 132 1.71 4.38 11.33
N LYS A 133 2.72 4.02 10.51
CA LYS A 133 2.53 3.77 9.06
C LYS A 133 1.43 2.76 8.74
N SER A 134 1.59 1.52 9.21
CA SER A 134 0.62 0.43 8.96
C SER A 134 -0.76 0.75 9.57
N TYR A 135 -0.76 1.50 10.67
CA TYR A 135 -1.99 2.00 11.28
C TYR A 135 -2.75 2.95 10.33
N THR A 136 -2.05 3.93 9.76
CA THR A 136 -2.61 4.88 8.81
C THR A 136 -3.07 4.20 7.51
N VAL A 137 -2.34 3.18 7.05
CA VAL A 137 -2.78 2.36 5.91
C VAL A 137 -4.09 1.65 6.22
N GLY A 138 -4.24 1.09 7.43
CA GLY A 138 -5.51 0.52 7.87
C GLY A 138 -6.65 1.53 7.81
N VAL A 139 -6.44 2.76 8.30
CA VAL A 139 -7.41 3.86 8.18
C VAL A 139 -7.78 4.15 6.72
N LEU A 140 -6.81 4.18 5.82
CA LEU A 140 -7.07 4.41 4.38
C LEU A 140 -7.89 3.26 3.77
N ILE A 141 -7.56 1.99 4.09
CA ILE A 141 -8.30 0.83 3.61
C ILE A 141 -9.76 0.87 4.09
N GLU A 142 -9.99 1.15 5.39
CA GLU A 142 -11.34 1.32 5.94
C GLU A 142 -12.14 2.37 5.17
N GLU A 143 -11.53 3.52 4.91
CA GLU A 143 -12.17 4.62 4.17
C GLU A 143 -12.43 4.26 2.70
N PHE A 144 -11.53 3.52 2.05
CA PHE A 144 -11.74 3.04 0.69
C PHE A 144 -12.89 2.03 0.62
N LEU A 145 -12.94 1.08 1.56
CA LEU A 145 -14.00 0.08 1.62
C LEU A 145 -15.38 0.73 1.84
N LYS A 146 -15.49 1.74 2.71
CA LYS A 146 -16.73 2.52 2.91
C LYS A 146 -17.21 3.21 1.64
N LYS A 147 -16.31 3.55 0.73
CA LYS A 147 -16.59 4.23 -0.53
C LYS A 147 -16.70 3.28 -1.72
N GLY A 148 -16.63 1.98 -1.46
CA GLY A 148 -16.67 0.96 -2.52
C GLY A 148 -15.43 0.93 -3.42
N ILE A 149 -14.32 1.56 -3.01
CA ILE A 149 -13.07 1.59 -3.79
C ILE A 149 -12.33 0.28 -3.57
N PRO A 150 -12.01 -0.49 -4.64
CA PRO A 150 -11.26 -1.73 -4.52
C PRO A 150 -9.83 -1.50 -4.04
N VAL A 151 -9.33 -2.41 -3.22
CA VAL A 151 -7.96 -2.39 -2.71
C VAL A 151 -7.32 -3.77 -2.90
N VAL A 152 -6.09 -3.78 -3.40
CA VAL A 152 -5.23 -4.97 -3.38
C VAL A 152 -4.00 -4.62 -2.56
N ILE A 153 -3.66 -5.40 -1.55
CA ILE A 153 -2.46 -5.17 -0.73
C ILE A 153 -1.50 -6.34 -0.80
N ILE A 154 -0.23 -6.05 -1.09
CA ILE A 154 0.87 -6.98 -0.96
C ILE A 154 1.45 -6.81 0.43
N ASP A 155 1.04 -7.70 1.34
CA ASP A 155 1.33 -7.68 2.77
C ASP A 155 2.47 -8.63 3.10
N ARG A 156 3.64 -8.08 3.33
CA ARG A 156 4.83 -8.89 3.60
C ARG A 156 4.81 -9.56 4.98
N HIS A 157 4.24 -8.88 5.96
CA HIS A 157 4.35 -9.26 7.38
C HIS A 157 3.07 -9.87 7.94
N GLY A 158 1.96 -9.84 7.22
CA GLY A 158 0.67 -10.35 7.67
C GLY A 158 -0.01 -9.42 8.70
N GLU A 159 0.23 -8.11 8.62
CA GLU A 159 -0.32 -7.14 9.57
C GLU A 159 -1.79 -6.78 9.29
N TYR A 160 -2.23 -6.94 8.03
CA TYR A 160 -3.54 -6.44 7.60
C TYR A 160 -4.69 -7.44 7.74
N SER A 161 -4.41 -8.70 8.10
CA SER A 161 -5.45 -9.69 8.47
C SER A 161 -6.37 -9.18 9.59
N SER A 162 -5.83 -8.32 10.45
CA SER A 162 -6.55 -7.68 11.56
C SER A 162 -7.71 -6.77 11.15
N LEU A 163 -7.76 -6.34 9.89
CA LEU A 163 -8.89 -5.58 9.31
C LEU A 163 -10.22 -6.34 9.36
N LYS A 164 -10.19 -7.67 9.48
CA LYS A 164 -11.36 -8.53 9.63
C LYS A 164 -12.05 -8.37 10.98
N ILE A 165 -11.33 -7.84 12.00
CA ILE A 165 -11.74 -7.82 13.40
C ILE A 165 -12.01 -6.37 13.82
N PRO A 166 -13.13 -6.06 14.50
CA PRO A 166 -13.40 -4.72 15.01
C PRO A 166 -12.39 -4.33 16.09
N ALA A 167 -12.15 -3.03 16.26
CA ALA A 167 -11.39 -2.47 17.36
C ALA A 167 -12.07 -2.78 18.72
N GLU A 168 -11.34 -2.66 19.80
CA GLU A 168 -11.88 -2.93 21.15
C GLU A 168 -12.64 -1.72 21.73
N ASN A 169 -12.24 -0.52 21.36
CA ASN A 169 -12.78 0.72 21.91
C ASN A 169 -13.26 1.66 20.80
N GLU A 170 -14.34 2.37 21.07
CA GLU A 170 -14.80 3.52 20.29
C GLU A 170 -13.97 4.77 20.61
N SER A 171 -14.07 5.76 19.77
CA SER A 171 -13.45 7.08 20.01
C SER A 171 -14.46 8.20 19.76
N GLU A 172 -15.00 8.74 20.84
CA GLU A 172 -15.88 9.92 20.79
C GLU A 172 -15.15 11.13 20.19
N GLU A 173 -13.87 11.32 20.55
CA GLU A 173 -13.07 12.45 20.03
C GLU A 173 -13.07 12.48 18.50
N PHE A 174 -12.91 11.32 17.84
CA PHE A 174 -12.82 11.21 16.39
C PHE A 174 -14.15 10.78 15.74
N GLU A 175 -15.18 10.49 16.53
CA GLU A 175 -16.46 9.92 16.06
C GLU A 175 -16.22 8.63 15.26
N VAL A 176 -15.48 7.69 15.86
CA VAL A 176 -15.11 6.41 15.26
C VAL A 176 -15.68 5.28 16.12
N GLU A 177 -16.46 4.42 15.49
CA GLU A 177 -17.05 3.23 16.09
C GLU A 177 -16.28 1.97 15.63
N PRO A 178 -16.11 0.96 16.51
CA PRO A 178 -15.50 -0.32 16.15
C PRO A 178 -16.28 -1.04 15.04
N LYS A 179 -15.58 -1.45 13.98
CA LYS A 179 -16.16 -2.20 12.87
C LYS A 179 -15.11 -3.12 12.22
N GLY A 180 -15.46 -4.39 12.03
CA GLY A 180 -14.64 -5.32 11.22
C GLY A 180 -15.15 -5.39 9.79
N TYR A 181 -14.25 -5.70 8.86
CA TYR A 181 -14.56 -5.75 7.42
C TYR A 181 -14.44 -7.16 6.84
N LYS A 182 -14.69 -8.20 7.67
CA LYS A 182 -14.52 -9.61 7.28
C LYS A 182 -15.20 -9.95 5.95
N ASP A 183 -16.42 -9.48 5.75
CA ASP A 183 -17.21 -9.79 4.54
C ASP A 183 -16.75 -9.05 3.27
N GLN A 184 -15.86 -8.07 3.43
CA GLN A 184 -15.28 -7.28 2.34
C GLN A 184 -13.81 -7.63 2.09
N ILE A 185 -13.25 -8.61 2.81
CA ILE A 185 -11.83 -8.99 2.72
C ILE A 185 -11.72 -10.43 2.25
N ILE A 186 -10.86 -10.63 1.24
CA ILE A 186 -10.38 -11.95 0.82
C ILE A 186 -8.87 -11.98 1.03
N GLU A 187 -8.40 -12.96 1.78
CA GLU A 187 -6.98 -13.09 2.12
C GLU A 187 -6.39 -14.38 1.55
N PHE A 188 -5.41 -14.21 0.67
CA PHE A 188 -4.53 -15.27 0.18
C PHE A 188 -3.32 -15.38 1.10
N ALA A 189 -3.09 -16.53 1.72
CA ALA A 189 -2.05 -16.73 2.72
C ALA A 189 -1.48 -18.14 2.71
N ASP A 190 -0.28 -18.34 3.27
CA ASP A 190 0.18 -19.68 3.67
C ASP A 190 -0.66 -20.11 4.88
N LEU A 191 -1.62 -20.99 4.68
CA LEU A 191 -2.57 -21.43 5.70
C LEU A 191 -1.91 -22.21 6.85
N ASN A 192 -0.70 -22.73 6.66
CA ASN A 192 0.07 -23.37 7.74
C ASN A 192 0.65 -22.34 8.72
N VAL A 193 1.00 -21.14 8.22
CA VAL A 193 1.57 -20.06 9.02
C VAL A 193 0.47 -19.08 9.46
N ASN A 194 -0.55 -18.90 8.63
CA ASN A 194 -1.65 -17.94 8.81
C ASN A 194 -3.00 -18.67 8.67
N PRO A 195 -3.41 -19.47 9.67
CA PRO A 195 -4.63 -20.29 9.60
C PRO A 195 -5.93 -19.46 9.50
N GLY A 196 -5.86 -18.15 9.72
CA GLY A 196 -6.98 -17.21 9.53
C GLY A 196 -7.10 -16.68 8.09
N GLY A 197 -6.24 -17.09 7.16
CA GLY A 197 -6.37 -16.80 5.74
C GLY A 197 -7.57 -17.53 5.13
N ASP A 198 -8.05 -17.04 4.00
CA ASP A 198 -9.24 -17.60 3.35
C ASP A 198 -8.85 -18.62 2.24
N ILE A 199 -7.77 -18.34 1.50
CA ILE A 199 -7.35 -19.09 0.31
C ILE A 199 -5.83 -19.30 0.37
N PRO A 200 -5.31 -20.49 -0.05
CA PRO A 200 -3.87 -20.70 -0.17
C PRO A 200 -3.22 -19.66 -1.11
N VAL A 201 -2.08 -19.10 -0.71
CA VAL A 201 -1.44 -18.00 -1.45
C VAL A 201 -1.03 -18.39 -2.88
N GLU A 202 -0.74 -19.64 -3.14
CA GLU A 202 -0.40 -20.16 -4.47
C GLU A 202 -1.55 -20.02 -5.47
N ALA A 203 -2.79 -20.07 -5.00
CA ALA A 203 -3.97 -19.93 -5.84
C ALA A 203 -4.05 -18.57 -6.54
N ILE A 204 -3.40 -17.54 -5.98
CA ILE A 204 -3.39 -16.20 -6.57
C ILE A 204 -2.75 -16.17 -7.96
N LEU A 205 -1.80 -17.08 -8.23
CA LEU A 205 -1.13 -17.17 -9.52
C LEU A 205 -2.08 -17.59 -10.67
N THR A 206 -3.19 -18.25 -10.35
CA THR A 206 -4.19 -18.69 -11.30
C THR A 206 -5.51 -17.93 -11.22
N THR A 207 -5.68 -17.07 -10.22
CA THR A 207 -6.88 -16.25 -10.02
C THR A 207 -6.99 -15.16 -11.11
N ASP A 208 -8.20 -14.97 -11.65
CA ASP A 208 -8.48 -13.89 -12.60
C ASP A 208 -8.38 -12.53 -11.86
N PRO A 209 -7.72 -11.52 -12.43
CA PRO A 209 -7.70 -10.16 -11.87
C PRO A 209 -9.08 -9.57 -11.55
N LYS A 210 -10.13 -10.00 -12.27
CA LYS A 210 -11.52 -9.58 -12.01
C LYS A 210 -12.05 -10.04 -10.65
N ASP A 211 -11.53 -11.16 -10.12
CA ASP A 211 -11.88 -11.67 -8.81
C ASP A 211 -11.02 -11.02 -7.70
N LEU A 212 -9.89 -10.45 -8.07
CA LEU A 212 -9.00 -9.74 -7.14
C LEU A 212 -9.40 -8.27 -6.94
N VAL A 213 -9.96 -7.63 -7.98
CA VAL A 213 -10.31 -6.20 -7.98
C VAL A 213 -11.81 -6.04 -8.14
N VAL A 214 -12.53 -6.12 -7.03
CA VAL A 214 -13.99 -5.99 -6.97
C VAL A 214 -14.38 -4.76 -6.16
N SER A 215 -15.40 -4.03 -6.61
CA SER A 215 -15.88 -2.82 -5.88
C SER A 215 -16.24 -3.17 -4.43
N GLY A 216 -15.67 -2.42 -3.48
CA GLY A 216 -15.89 -2.63 -2.05
C GLY A 216 -15.14 -3.82 -1.44
N GLN A 217 -14.22 -4.43 -2.17
CA GLN A 217 -13.37 -5.53 -1.69
C GLN A 217 -11.95 -5.07 -1.41
N CYS A 218 -11.35 -5.61 -0.36
CA CYS A 218 -9.91 -5.59 -0.13
C CYS A 218 -9.35 -7.00 -0.29
N THR A 219 -8.48 -7.19 -1.28
CA THR A 219 -7.74 -8.44 -1.47
C THR A 219 -6.39 -8.34 -0.80
N ILE A 220 -6.14 -9.18 0.21
CA ILE A 220 -4.87 -9.25 0.94
C ILE A 220 -4.06 -10.40 0.37
N VAL A 221 -2.86 -10.09 -0.12
CA VAL A 221 -1.84 -11.07 -0.51
C VAL A 221 -0.84 -11.14 0.62
N ASN A 222 -1.09 -12.03 1.58
CA ASN A 222 -0.28 -12.21 2.76
C ASN A 222 0.92 -13.12 2.43
N LEU A 223 2.10 -12.52 2.35
CA LEU A 223 3.35 -13.21 1.97
C LEU A 223 4.12 -13.77 3.17
N ARG A 224 3.58 -13.64 4.38
CA ARG A 224 4.20 -14.19 5.60
C ARG A 224 4.29 -15.71 5.51
N GLY A 225 5.48 -16.24 5.77
CA GLY A 225 5.75 -17.67 5.66
C GLY A 225 6.50 -18.04 4.37
N LEU A 226 6.39 -17.24 3.31
CA LEU A 226 7.12 -17.48 2.07
C LEU A 226 8.59 -17.03 2.18
N SER A 227 9.47 -17.71 1.44
CA SER A 227 10.85 -17.26 1.27
C SER A 227 10.91 -15.92 0.51
N THR A 228 11.99 -15.15 0.69
CA THR A 228 12.15 -13.86 0.02
C THR A 228 12.01 -13.96 -1.51
N ASP A 229 12.58 -15.00 -2.11
CA ASP A 229 12.51 -15.22 -3.56
C ASP A 229 11.07 -15.49 -4.00
N MET A 230 10.32 -16.30 -3.24
CA MET A 230 8.89 -16.55 -3.50
C MET A 230 8.04 -15.31 -3.32
N GLN A 231 8.32 -14.49 -2.30
CA GLN A 231 7.64 -13.22 -2.11
C GLN A 231 7.80 -12.29 -3.31
N GLN A 232 9.02 -12.20 -3.88
CA GLN A 232 9.29 -11.40 -5.06
C GLN A 232 8.57 -11.94 -6.30
N LEU A 233 8.66 -13.25 -6.54
CA LEU A 233 8.03 -13.90 -7.70
C LEU A 233 6.51 -13.76 -7.68
N VAL A 234 5.86 -14.04 -6.55
CA VAL A 234 4.41 -13.88 -6.39
C VAL A 234 3.99 -12.44 -6.59
N SER A 235 4.75 -11.48 -6.01
CA SER A 235 4.45 -10.06 -6.16
C SER A 235 4.60 -9.56 -7.59
N GLU A 236 5.65 -10.01 -8.30
CA GLU A 236 5.87 -9.67 -9.71
C GLU A 236 4.74 -10.16 -10.60
N GLU A 237 4.34 -11.42 -10.44
CA GLU A 237 3.27 -12.03 -11.23
C GLU A 237 1.93 -11.31 -11.01
N ILE A 238 1.59 -11.03 -9.76
CA ILE A 238 0.34 -10.33 -9.44
C ILE A 238 0.34 -8.92 -10.02
N LEU A 239 1.42 -8.17 -9.80
CA LEU A 239 1.52 -6.79 -10.31
C LEU A 239 1.44 -6.75 -11.82
N THR A 240 2.06 -7.71 -12.52
CA THR A 240 1.99 -7.81 -13.97
C THR A 240 0.56 -8.04 -14.44
N LYS A 241 -0.14 -9.02 -13.86
CA LYS A 241 -1.55 -9.31 -14.19
C LYS A 241 -2.48 -8.14 -13.91
N LEU A 242 -2.33 -7.47 -12.77
CA LEU A 242 -3.14 -6.30 -12.42
C LEU A 242 -2.89 -5.13 -13.37
N TYR A 243 -1.64 -4.92 -13.78
CA TYR A 243 -1.29 -3.87 -14.72
C TYR A 243 -1.88 -4.14 -16.11
N GLU A 244 -1.73 -5.34 -16.64
CA GLU A 244 -2.31 -5.75 -17.92
C GLU A 244 -3.84 -5.68 -17.93
N ALA A 245 -4.48 -6.14 -16.84
CA ALA A 245 -5.93 -6.05 -16.69
C ALA A 245 -6.43 -4.61 -16.60
N SER A 246 -5.62 -3.69 -16.03
CA SER A 246 -5.94 -2.25 -16.01
C SER A 246 -5.86 -1.63 -17.39
N ILE A 247 -4.82 -1.94 -18.16
CA ILE A 247 -4.65 -1.44 -19.54
C ILE A 247 -5.81 -1.90 -20.42
N SER A 248 -6.21 -3.16 -20.29
CA SER A 248 -7.35 -3.72 -21.07
C SER A 248 -8.71 -3.19 -20.61
N GLY A 249 -8.78 -2.46 -19.48
CA GLY A 249 -10.03 -1.98 -18.90
C GLY A 249 -10.92 -3.11 -18.36
N SER A 250 -10.36 -4.30 -18.11
CA SER A 250 -11.12 -5.48 -17.65
C SER A 250 -11.43 -5.44 -16.15
N ILE A 251 -10.79 -4.56 -15.39
CA ILE A 251 -11.00 -4.35 -13.96
C ILE A 251 -11.31 -2.87 -13.66
N PRO A 252 -12.07 -2.58 -12.59
CA PRO A 252 -12.37 -1.21 -12.19
C PRO A 252 -11.13 -0.48 -11.65
N PRO A 253 -11.16 0.87 -11.54
CA PRO A 253 -10.11 1.63 -10.85
C PRO A 253 -9.93 1.17 -9.41
N PHE A 254 -8.67 1.05 -8.95
CA PHE A 254 -8.34 0.52 -7.64
C PHE A 254 -7.05 1.11 -7.06
N TYR A 255 -6.80 0.81 -5.81
CA TYR A 255 -5.51 1.07 -5.14
C TYR A 255 -4.75 -0.24 -4.89
N CYS A 256 -3.50 -0.28 -5.33
CA CYS A 256 -2.57 -1.35 -4.99
C CYS A 256 -1.58 -0.84 -3.94
N ILE A 257 -1.51 -1.52 -2.81
CA ILE A 257 -0.67 -1.15 -1.67
C ILE A 257 0.54 -2.08 -1.63
N LEU A 258 1.73 -1.49 -1.61
CA LEU A 258 3.00 -2.21 -1.50
C LEU A 258 3.61 -1.93 -0.13
N ASP A 259 3.52 -2.90 0.76
CA ASP A 259 4.18 -2.82 2.06
C ASP A 259 5.67 -3.13 1.91
N GLU A 260 6.52 -2.37 2.65
CA GLU A 260 7.98 -2.37 2.53
C GLU A 260 8.46 -2.22 1.06
N ALA A 261 7.89 -1.25 0.36
CA ALA A 261 8.06 -1.01 -1.07
C ALA A 261 9.53 -0.94 -1.55
N HIS A 262 10.47 -0.60 -0.66
CA HIS A 262 11.90 -0.55 -0.99
C HIS A 262 12.49 -1.94 -1.37
N LEU A 263 11.80 -3.02 -1.05
CA LEU A 263 12.20 -4.38 -1.40
C LEU A 263 11.77 -4.78 -2.81
N PHE A 264 10.70 -4.17 -3.30
CA PHE A 264 10.14 -4.41 -4.63
C PHE A 264 10.62 -3.36 -5.64
N ALA A 265 10.85 -2.16 -5.17
CA ALA A 265 11.14 -0.97 -5.98
C ALA A 265 12.44 -0.28 -5.56
N GLY A 266 13.44 -1.05 -5.13
CA GLY A 266 14.77 -0.56 -4.77
C GLY A 266 15.59 -0.06 -5.96
N LYS A 267 16.81 0.44 -5.71
CA LYS A 267 17.70 0.99 -6.74
C LYS A 267 18.28 -0.07 -7.68
N ALA A 268 18.39 -1.33 -7.24
CA ALA A 268 18.88 -2.43 -8.06
C ALA A 268 17.89 -2.78 -9.18
N LYS A 269 18.37 -3.11 -10.37
CA LYS A 269 17.51 -3.54 -11.48
C LYS A 269 16.98 -4.94 -11.20
N SER A 270 15.68 -5.10 -11.33
CA SER A 270 14.97 -6.39 -11.22
C SER A 270 13.66 -6.31 -12.02
N ALA A 271 13.10 -7.45 -12.39
CA ALA A 271 11.86 -7.50 -13.16
C ALA A 271 10.70 -6.87 -12.36
N ILE A 272 10.60 -7.18 -11.07
CA ILE A 272 9.58 -6.58 -10.21
C ILE A 272 9.71 -5.05 -10.11
N ARG A 273 10.94 -4.51 -10.07
CA ARG A 273 11.13 -3.06 -10.09
C ARG A 273 10.60 -2.44 -11.38
N GLU A 274 10.83 -3.06 -12.53
CA GLU A 274 10.37 -2.53 -13.81
C GLU A 274 8.83 -2.51 -13.88
N ILE A 275 8.15 -3.55 -13.42
CA ILE A 275 6.68 -3.53 -13.38
C ILE A 275 6.14 -2.49 -12.40
N VAL A 276 6.75 -2.34 -11.21
CA VAL A 276 6.38 -1.27 -10.25
C VAL A 276 6.64 0.11 -10.85
N ARG A 277 7.70 0.29 -11.63
CA ARG A 277 8.01 1.54 -12.33
C ARG A 277 6.94 1.87 -13.38
N LEU A 278 6.56 0.91 -14.21
CA LEU A 278 5.47 1.07 -15.18
C LEU A 278 4.15 1.44 -14.50
N PHE A 279 3.81 0.71 -13.46
CA PHE A 279 2.62 0.97 -12.65
C PHE A 279 2.64 2.39 -12.05
N ALA A 280 3.80 2.82 -11.53
CA ALA A 280 3.97 4.15 -10.97
C ALA A 280 3.89 5.27 -12.03
N GLN A 281 4.42 5.06 -13.22
CA GLN A 281 4.44 6.07 -14.27
C GLN A 281 3.11 6.19 -15.01
N GLU A 282 2.50 5.07 -15.35
CA GLU A 282 1.39 5.00 -16.30
C GLU A 282 0.06 4.56 -15.67
N GLY A 283 0.11 3.76 -14.59
CA GLY A 283 -1.07 3.10 -14.01
C GLY A 283 -2.25 4.04 -13.73
N ARG A 284 -1.98 5.28 -13.30
CA ARG A 284 -3.04 6.27 -13.06
C ARG A 284 -3.93 6.52 -14.29
N LYS A 285 -3.40 6.43 -15.49
CA LYS A 285 -4.16 6.61 -16.74
C LYS A 285 -5.19 5.51 -16.94
N PHE A 286 -4.93 4.34 -16.38
CA PHE A 286 -5.75 3.14 -16.48
C PHE A 286 -6.50 2.82 -15.18
N GLY A 287 -6.56 3.77 -14.24
CA GLY A 287 -7.26 3.60 -12.96
C GLY A 287 -6.48 2.84 -11.89
N ALA A 288 -5.25 2.41 -12.18
CA ALA A 288 -4.41 1.69 -11.22
C ALA A 288 -3.53 2.69 -10.44
N ASN A 289 -3.82 2.86 -9.15
CA ASN A 289 -3.05 3.75 -8.27
C ASN A 289 -2.21 2.95 -7.28
N LEU A 290 -0.98 3.42 -7.00
CA LEU A 290 -0.10 2.79 -6.03
C LEU A 290 -0.06 3.56 -4.71
N ILE A 291 0.03 2.80 -3.62
CA ILE A 291 0.41 3.28 -2.29
C ILE A 291 1.71 2.59 -1.91
N PHE A 292 2.77 3.38 -1.76
CA PHE A 292 4.07 2.90 -1.32
C PHE A 292 4.22 3.10 0.18
N ILE A 293 4.59 2.05 0.89
CA ILE A 293 4.88 2.12 2.32
C ILE A 293 6.34 1.73 2.52
N THR A 294 7.13 2.56 3.18
CA THR A 294 8.53 2.24 3.50
C THR A 294 9.02 3.00 4.71
N GLN A 295 9.90 2.37 5.47
CA GLN A 295 10.66 3.05 6.54
C GLN A 295 11.96 3.67 6.01
N LYS A 296 12.39 3.33 4.79
CA LYS A 296 13.66 3.78 4.19
C LYS A 296 13.44 4.42 2.81
N PRO A 297 12.89 5.65 2.75
CA PRO A 297 12.62 6.34 1.49
C PRO A 297 13.87 6.53 0.62
N GLN A 298 15.05 6.64 1.20
CA GLN A 298 16.31 6.75 0.46
C GLN A 298 16.67 5.51 -0.36
N LEU A 299 16.17 4.32 0.01
CA LEU A 299 16.43 3.07 -0.71
C LEU A 299 15.51 2.87 -1.91
N LEU A 300 14.37 3.56 -1.96
CA LEU A 300 13.45 3.48 -3.09
C LEU A 300 14.03 4.16 -4.33
N ASP A 301 13.72 3.62 -5.51
CA ASP A 301 14.09 4.22 -6.78
C ASP A 301 13.58 5.66 -6.90
N THR A 302 14.46 6.56 -7.36
CA THR A 302 14.16 7.99 -7.42
C THR A 302 13.04 8.30 -8.40
N THR A 303 12.98 7.59 -9.53
CA THR A 303 11.94 7.79 -10.55
C THR A 303 10.56 7.37 -10.02
N ILE A 304 10.50 6.25 -9.29
CA ILE A 304 9.27 5.75 -8.67
C ILE A 304 8.80 6.72 -7.58
N ARG A 305 9.72 7.14 -6.70
CA ARG A 305 9.43 8.10 -5.62
C ARG A 305 8.90 9.44 -6.13
N ALA A 306 9.48 9.95 -7.23
CA ALA A 306 9.04 11.19 -7.86
C ALA A 306 7.62 11.14 -8.46
N GLN A 307 7.02 9.94 -8.59
CA GLN A 307 5.66 9.79 -9.07
C GLN A 307 4.59 9.95 -7.98
N ALA A 308 4.99 10.03 -6.71
CA ALA A 308 4.05 10.22 -5.60
C ALA A 308 3.52 11.65 -5.59
N GLY A 309 2.20 11.78 -5.77
CA GLY A 309 1.53 13.08 -5.71
C GLY A 309 1.07 13.45 -4.29
N THR A 310 0.87 12.47 -3.42
CA THR A 310 0.48 12.66 -2.02
C THR A 310 1.46 11.96 -1.10
N TRP A 311 1.90 12.68 -0.08
CA TRP A 311 2.82 12.18 0.93
C TRP A 311 2.15 12.18 2.30
N ILE A 312 2.30 11.07 3.03
CA ILE A 312 1.92 10.91 4.44
C ILE A 312 3.20 10.54 5.19
N ILE A 313 3.73 11.48 5.94
CA ILE A 313 5.07 11.38 6.52
C ILE A 313 4.91 11.33 8.04
N HIS A 314 5.12 10.15 8.60
CA HIS A 314 5.24 9.96 10.04
C HIS A 314 6.66 10.30 10.52
N GLN A 315 6.90 10.19 11.82
CA GLN A 315 8.19 10.47 12.41
C GLN A 315 9.34 9.76 11.70
N LEU A 316 10.33 10.51 11.25
CA LEU A 316 11.61 10.05 10.74
C LEU A 316 12.73 10.57 11.65
N THR A 317 13.78 9.78 11.84
CA THR A 317 14.93 10.15 12.68
C THR A 317 16.24 10.17 11.90
N ASP A 318 16.32 9.43 10.80
CA ASP A 318 17.51 9.44 9.93
C ASP A 318 17.54 10.69 9.07
N TYR A 319 18.64 11.43 9.11
CA TYR A 319 18.81 12.70 8.40
C TYR A 319 18.69 12.53 6.86
N THR A 320 19.21 11.42 6.32
CA THR A 320 19.16 11.15 4.89
C THR A 320 17.74 10.89 4.42
N ASP A 321 16.98 10.11 5.20
CA ASP A 321 15.58 9.81 4.91
C ASP A 321 14.72 11.08 4.98
N ILE A 322 14.98 11.97 5.96
CA ILE A 322 14.30 13.25 6.08
C ILE A 322 14.62 14.15 4.89
N SER A 323 15.92 14.34 4.58
CA SER A 323 16.35 15.19 3.46
C SER A 323 15.77 14.73 2.14
N VAL A 324 15.81 13.42 1.87
CA VAL A 324 15.23 12.83 0.67
C VAL A 324 13.70 13.04 0.61
N THR A 325 13.01 12.89 1.73
CA THR A 325 11.56 13.07 1.84
C THR A 325 11.16 14.52 1.61
N VAL A 326 11.80 15.45 2.31
CA VAL A 326 11.53 16.90 2.19
C VAL A 326 11.77 17.39 0.75
N LYS A 327 12.85 16.93 0.10
CA LYS A 327 13.15 17.29 -1.30
C LYS A 327 12.19 16.67 -2.32
N SER A 328 11.53 15.55 -1.98
CA SER A 328 10.65 14.84 -2.91
C SER A 328 9.17 15.23 -2.75
N ALA A 329 8.75 15.59 -1.53
CA ALA A 329 7.36 15.89 -1.22
C ALA A 329 7.04 17.35 -1.56
N GLU A 330 6.16 17.57 -2.52
CA GLU A 330 5.80 18.89 -2.98
C GLU A 330 5.10 19.71 -1.88
N GLY A 331 5.54 20.95 -1.70
CA GLY A 331 5.06 21.86 -0.66
C GLY A 331 5.90 21.86 0.62
N LEU A 332 6.83 20.92 0.78
CA LEU A 332 7.79 20.96 1.90
C LEU A 332 9.03 21.79 1.56
N ASN A 333 9.64 22.34 2.59
CA ASN A 333 10.94 23.00 2.59
C ASN A 333 11.76 22.48 3.78
N GLU A 334 12.99 22.95 3.94
CA GLU A 334 13.90 22.49 5.00
C GLU A 334 13.36 22.71 6.43
N ASP A 335 12.52 23.73 6.64
CA ASP A 335 11.92 24.01 7.95
C ASP A 335 11.05 22.85 8.47
N TRP A 336 10.51 22.01 7.58
CA TRP A 336 9.72 20.83 7.95
C TRP A 336 10.54 19.67 8.50
N SER A 337 11.85 19.70 8.35
CA SER A 337 12.75 18.62 8.84
C SER A 337 12.62 18.44 10.35
N GLU A 338 12.59 19.54 11.09
CA GLU A 338 12.42 19.52 12.55
C GLU A 338 11.02 19.07 12.97
N ASP A 339 9.99 19.54 12.28
CA ASP A 339 8.61 19.12 12.54
C ASP A 339 8.44 17.61 12.34
N ILE A 340 9.01 17.04 11.26
CA ILE A 340 8.98 15.60 10.98
C ILE A 340 9.70 14.78 12.07
N GLN A 341 10.83 15.27 12.58
CA GLN A 341 11.56 14.58 13.65
C GLN A 341 10.78 14.55 14.97
N ARG A 342 10.00 15.60 15.24
CA ARG A 342 9.26 15.78 16.50
C ARG A 342 7.83 15.26 16.48
N LEU A 343 7.38 14.63 15.38
CA LEU A 343 6.06 14.00 15.33
C LEU A 343 5.93 12.92 16.41
N GLU A 344 4.78 12.88 17.04
CA GLU A 344 4.42 11.81 17.96
C GLU A 344 3.85 10.59 17.21
N PRO A 345 3.88 9.39 17.83
CA PRO A 345 3.19 8.23 17.25
C PRO A 345 1.72 8.56 16.95
N GLY A 346 1.29 8.23 15.72
CA GLY A 346 -0.07 8.57 15.26
C GLY A 346 -0.23 9.98 14.69
N GLU A 347 0.83 10.78 14.65
CA GLU A 347 0.84 12.03 13.89
C GLU A 347 1.52 11.85 12.53
N ALA A 348 1.10 12.65 11.55
CA ALA A 348 1.72 12.67 10.23
C ALA A 348 1.68 14.07 9.60
N VAL A 349 2.75 14.42 8.87
CA VAL A 349 2.73 15.53 7.92
C VAL A 349 2.12 15.03 6.62
N ILE A 350 1.09 15.71 6.14
CA ILE A 350 0.48 15.47 4.84
C ILE A 350 0.95 16.56 3.89
N ALA A 351 1.47 16.16 2.72
CA ALA A 351 1.98 17.08 1.70
C ALA A 351 1.56 16.66 0.28
N GLY A 352 1.70 17.56 -0.67
CA GLY A 352 1.41 17.31 -2.08
C GLY A 352 -0.01 17.66 -2.51
N ASP A 353 -0.47 17.04 -3.59
CA ASP A 353 -1.70 17.40 -4.30
C ASP A 353 -2.98 17.28 -3.46
N ALA A 354 -3.06 16.28 -2.57
CA ALA A 354 -4.23 16.04 -1.73
C ALA A 354 -4.54 17.24 -0.81
N VAL A 355 -3.52 17.97 -0.41
CA VAL A 355 -3.61 19.15 0.47
C VAL A 355 -3.28 20.46 -0.26
N ARG A 356 -3.49 20.49 -1.59
CA ARG A 356 -3.24 21.68 -2.43
C ARG A 356 -1.83 22.25 -2.29
N ARG A 357 -0.84 21.40 -1.98
CA ARG A 357 0.57 21.77 -1.72
C ARG A 357 0.76 22.66 -0.49
N VAL A 358 -0.21 22.67 0.42
CA VAL A 358 -0.12 23.34 1.72
C VAL A 358 0.02 22.26 2.80
N PRO A 359 1.23 21.95 3.26
CA PRO A 359 1.44 20.87 4.21
C PRO A 359 0.74 21.12 5.53
N LEU A 360 0.19 20.07 6.13
CA LEU A 360 -0.46 20.12 7.43
C LEU A 360 -0.09 18.92 8.29
N ILE A 361 -0.16 19.11 9.60
CA ILE A 361 0.07 18.05 10.58
C ILE A 361 -1.29 17.53 11.02
N VAL A 362 -1.47 16.22 10.87
CA VAL A 362 -2.72 15.52 11.21
C VAL A 362 -2.45 14.53 12.33
N LYS A 363 -3.29 14.55 13.35
CA LYS A 363 -3.44 13.46 14.31
C LYS A 363 -4.36 12.44 13.67
N ILE A 364 -3.81 11.30 13.31
CA ILE A 364 -4.53 10.22 12.62
C ILE A 364 -5.65 9.69 13.51
N ARG A 365 -6.84 9.47 12.94
CA ARG A 365 -7.98 8.91 13.67
C ARG A 365 -7.71 7.48 14.12
N PRO A 366 -8.32 7.04 15.20
CA PRO A 366 -8.34 5.62 15.54
C PRO A 366 -8.92 4.78 14.40
N ARG A 367 -8.42 3.54 14.29
CA ARG A 367 -8.99 2.55 13.38
C ARG A 367 -10.33 2.05 13.91
N GLU A 368 -11.25 1.74 13.00
CA GLU A 368 -12.46 0.99 13.27
C GLU A 368 -12.17 -0.49 13.52
N THR A 369 -11.04 -0.94 12.94
CA THR A 369 -10.56 -2.31 13.01
C THR A 369 -9.42 -2.46 14.02
N ARG A 370 -9.24 -3.67 14.50
CA ARG A 370 -8.13 -4.02 15.39
C ARG A 370 -6.79 -3.76 14.72
N HIS A 371 -5.80 -3.30 15.48
CA HIS A 371 -4.43 -3.19 14.99
C HIS A 371 -3.70 -4.52 15.18
N GLY A 372 -3.12 -5.06 14.09
CA GLY A 372 -2.52 -6.40 14.08
C GLY A 372 -1.09 -6.51 14.61
N ALA A 373 -0.41 -5.39 14.85
CA ALA A 373 0.95 -5.42 15.40
C ALA A 373 0.92 -5.87 16.87
N ILE A 374 1.15 -7.15 17.11
CA ILE A 374 1.39 -7.68 18.45
C ILE A 374 2.82 -7.34 18.82
N GLY A 375 3.01 -6.36 19.67
CA GLY A 375 4.30 -6.11 20.31
C GLY A 375 4.65 -7.30 21.20
N PHE A 376 5.77 -7.97 20.93
CA PHE A 376 6.31 -8.97 21.84
C PHE A 376 6.96 -8.25 23.03
N ASN A 377 6.37 -8.40 24.22
CA ASN A 377 7.07 -8.06 25.45
C ASN A 377 7.84 -9.31 25.92
N PRO A 378 9.17 -9.32 25.91
CA PRO A 378 9.95 -10.48 26.33
C PRO A 378 9.62 -10.95 27.76
N LEU A 379 9.15 -10.03 28.62
CA LEU A 379 8.77 -10.34 30.00
C LEU A 379 7.55 -11.26 30.10
N ASP A 380 6.64 -11.23 29.12
CA ASP A 380 5.46 -12.10 29.09
C ASP A 380 5.81 -13.57 28.86
N TYR A 381 7.05 -13.85 28.41
CA TYR A 381 7.57 -15.19 28.12
C TYR A 381 8.64 -15.62 29.11
N VAL A 382 8.94 -14.82 30.13
CA VAL A 382 9.90 -15.18 31.16
C VAL A 382 9.23 -16.17 32.12
N SER A 383 9.58 -17.47 32.01
CA SER A 383 9.26 -18.42 33.07
C SER A 383 10.42 -18.44 34.08
N PRO A 384 10.13 -18.47 35.40
CA PRO A 384 11.18 -18.62 36.40
C PRO A 384 11.77 -20.05 36.31
N GLU A 385 12.75 -20.24 35.44
CA GLU A 385 13.50 -21.47 35.40
C GLU A 385 14.56 -21.47 36.53
N THR A 386 14.51 -22.49 37.37
CA THR A 386 15.51 -22.65 38.42
C THR A 386 16.91 -22.93 37.81
N ARG A 387 17.97 -22.51 38.51
CA ARG A 387 19.39 -22.72 38.13
C ARG A 387 19.66 -24.16 37.75
N GLU A 388 19.02 -25.10 38.44
CA GLU A 388 19.11 -26.54 38.20
C GLU A 388 18.56 -26.99 36.85
N LYS A 389 17.43 -26.37 36.39
CA LYS A 389 16.87 -26.64 35.05
C LYS A 389 17.79 -26.12 33.96
N LEU A 390 18.42 -24.97 34.16
CA LEU A 390 19.40 -24.41 33.22
C LEU A 390 20.64 -25.26 33.10
N GLU A 391 21.14 -25.83 34.22
CA GLU A 391 22.30 -26.74 34.23
C GLU A 391 21.97 -28.05 33.51
N LYS A 392 20.83 -28.68 33.78
CA LYS A 392 20.38 -29.89 33.07
C LYS A 392 20.20 -29.65 31.57
N ARG A 393 19.68 -28.48 31.20
CA ARG A 393 19.54 -28.08 29.78
C ARG A 393 20.91 -27.89 29.11
N ARG A 394 21.86 -27.29 29.84
CA ARG A 394 23.24 -27.10 29.36
C ARG A 394 23.98 -28.42 29.16
N GLU A 395 23.83 -29.40 30.08
CA GLU A 395 24.39 -30.74 29.94
C GLU A 395 23.76 -31.47 28.76
N ARG A 396 22.45 -31.42 28.59
CA ARG A 396 21.76 -32.01 27.44
C ARG A 396 22.23 -31.44 26.11
N LEU A 397 22.41 -30.12 26.04
CA LEU A 397 22.94 -29.45 24.84
C LEU A 397 24.39 -29.84 24.57
N ARG A 398 25.25 -30.00 25.62
CA ARG A 398 26.62 -30.44 25.47
C ARG A 398 26.69 -31.89 24.96
N ALA A 399 25.84 -32.79 25.46
CA ALA A 399 25.77 -34.18 24.98
C ALA A 399 25.27 -34.25 23.50
N GLN A 400 24.28 -33.48 23.13
CA GLN A 400 23.81 -33.34 21.73
C GLN A 400 24.89 -32.73 20.83
N PHE A 401 25.64 -31.75 21.35
CA PHE A 401 26.69 -31.07 20.60
C PHE A 401 27.86 -31.98 20.27
N ALA A 402 28.21 -32.89 21.19
CA ALA A 402 29.27 -33.87 20.94
C ALA A 402 28.97 -34.80 19.76
N MET A 403 27.70 -35.12 19.51
CA MET A 403 27.26 -35.91 18.35
C MET A 403 27.20 -35.09 17.04
N GLN A 404 26.96 -33.77 17.11
CA GLN A 404 26.70 -32.92 15.95
C GLN A 404 27.88 -32.03 15.50
N VAL A 405 29.03 -32.08 16.21
CA VAL A 405 30.23 -31.27 15.91
C VAL A 405 30.72 -31.47 14.47
N ARG A 406 30.58 -32.67 13.94
CA ARG A 406 31.04 -33.00 12.58
C ARG A 406 30.16 -32.33 11.51
N GLU A 407 28.83 -32.34 11.71
CA GLU A 407 27.88 -31.68 10.82
C GLU A 407 27.98 -30.15 10.90
N ALA A 408 28.15 -29.61 12.12
CA ALA A 408 28.29 -28.16 12.31
C ALA A 408 29.60 -27.62 11.68
N LYS A 409 30.70 -28.36 11.75
CA LYS A 409 31.98 -28.01 11.08
C LYS A 409 31.81 -27.96 9.57
N VAL A 410 31.18 -28.97 8.98
CA VAL A 410 30.89 -29.02 7.53
C VAL A 410 30.00 -27.85 7.11
N ARG A 411 28.98 -27.49 7.91
CA ARG A 411 28.08 -26.40 7.64
C ARG A 411 28.76 -25.03 7.76
N LEU A 412 29.65 -24.85 8.74
CA LEU A 412 30.48 -23.64 8.92
C LEU A 412 31.47 -23.46 7.77
N GLU A 413 32.07 -24.53 7.29
CA GLU A 413 32.98 -24.50 6.16
C GLU A 413 32.26 -24.20 4.85
N ALA A 414 31.03 -24.72 4.68
CA ALA A 414 30.17 -24.42 3.56
C ALA A 414 29.70 -22.95 3.57
N LEU A 415 29.35 -22.38 4.71
CA LEU A 415 29.03 -20.95 4.85
C LEU A 415 30.24 -20.07 4.51
N ARG A 416 31.46 -20.55 4.87
CA ARG A 416 32.71 -19.84 4.58
C ARG A 416 33.12 -19.90 3.11
N THR A 417 32.73 -20.95 2.41
CA THR A 417 33.02 -21.16 0.97
C THR A 417 31.89 -20.78 0.05
N GLY A 418 30.74 -20.28 0.58
CA GLY A 418 29.54 -19.95 -0.21
C GLY A 418 28.83 -21.20 -0.79
N THR A 419 29.19 -22.39 -0.39
CA THR A 419 28.60 -23.63 -0.91
C THR A 419 27.40 -24.02 -0.04
N LYS A 420 26.23 -24.16 -0.63
CA LYS A 420 25.01 -24.58 0.09
C LYS A 420 25.08 -26.08 0.39
N VAL A 421 25.46 -26.45 1.61
CA VAL A 421 25.38 -27.83 2.06
C VAL A 421 24.02 -28.06 2.72
N LEU A 422 23.25 -28.93 2.12
CA LEU A 422 22.00 -29.43 2.71
C LEU A 422 22.34 -30.44 3.81
N SER A 423 21.68 -30.35 4.96
CA SER A 423 21.76 -31.40 5.96
C SER A 423 21.21 -32.72 5.39
N ILE A 424 21.71 -33.86 5.86
CA ILE A 424 21.21 -35.19 5.44
C ILE A 424 19.68 -35.29 5.64
N ALA A 425 19.16 -34.68 6.70
CA ALA A 425 17.72 -34.66 6.98
C ALA A 425 16.96 -33.79 5.99
N GLU A 426 17.50 -32.63 5.61
CA GLU A 426 16.92 -31.75 4.59
C GLU A 426 17.01 -32.39 3.20
N ALA A 427 18.15 -32.99 2.86
CA ALA A 427 18.29 -33.71 1.60
C ALA A 427 17.31 -34.88 1.50
N LYS A 428 17.12 -35.67 2.56
CA LYS A 428 16.11 -36.73 2.61
C LYS A 428 14.69 -36.21 2.47
N ARG A 429 14.36 -35.07 3.10
CA ARG A 429 13.02 -34.43 2.94
C ARG A 429 12.78 -33.95 1.51
N ILE A 430 13.80 -33.33 0.91
CA ILE A 430 13.72 -32.87 -0.48
C ILE A 430 13.56 -34.05 -1.43
N ILE A 431 14.35 -35.11 -1.24
CA ILE A 431 14.26 -36.35 -2.04
C ILE A 431 12.86 -36.96 -1.89
N ALA A 432 12.35 -37.13 -0.68
CA ALA A 432 11.02 -37.69 -0.45
C ALA A 432 9.91 -36.84 -1.11
N LYS A 433 10.02 -35.51 -1.03
CA LYS A 433 9.08 -34.62 -1.70
C LYS A 433 9.15 -34.71 -3.23
N LEU A 434 10.35 -34.78 -3.78
CA LEU A 434 10.56 -34.93 -5.22
C LEU A 434 10.07 -36.29 -5.73
N GLU A 435 10.26 -37.36 -4.95
CA GLU A 435 9.73 -38.68 -5.26
C GLU A 435 8.19 -38.70 -5.27
N GLU A 436 7.56 -38.03 -4.33
CA GLU A 436 6.09 -37.88 -4.28
C GLU A 436 5.56 -37.04 -5.45
N ASP A 437 6.22 -35.93 -5.78
CA ASP A 437 5.87 -35.10 -6.94
C ASP A 437 6.07 -35.87 -8.25
N LEU A 438 7.14 -36.66 -8.36
CA LEU A 438 7.41 -37.52 -9.51
C LEU A 438 6.30 -38.58 -9.69
N ARG A 439 5.88 -39.20 -8.58
CA ARG A 439 4.77 -40.18 -8.61
C ARG A 439 3.49 -39.53 -9.08
N ARG A 440 3.12 -38.38 -8.55
CA ARG A 440 1.92 -37.62 -8.94
C ARG A 440 1.96 -37.24 -10.42
N LYS A 441 3.09 -36.77 -10.91
CA LYS A 441 3.27 -36.46 -12.33
C LYS A 441 3.19 -37.68 -13.22
N SER A 442 3.70 -38.83 -12.76
CA SER A 442 3.60 -40.08 -13.49
C SER A 442 2.14 -40.56 -13.62
N GLU A 443 1.36 -40.43 -12.54
CA GLU A 443 -0.09 -40.74 -12.54
C GLU A 443 -0.86 -39.83 -13.52
N GLU A 444 -0.54 -38.51 -13.50
CA GLU A 444 -1.14 -37.54 -14.44
C GLU A 444 -0.80 -37.86 -15.89
N ILE A 445 0.43 -38.28 -16.18
CA ILE A 445 0.87 -38.72 -17.52
C ILE A 445 0.06 -39.95 -17.98
N GLU A 446 -0.18 -40.90 -17.10
CA GLU A 446 -0.98 -42.11 -17.48
C GLU A 446 -2.45 -41.76 -17.78
N ILE A 447 -3.03 -40.84 -17.00
CA ILE A 447 -4.39 -40.32 -17.27
C ILE A 447 -4.43 -39.62 -18.63
N LEU A 448 -3.45 -38.77 -18.92
CA LEU A 448 -3.37 -38.04 -20.19
C LEU A 448 -3.17 -39.01 -21.38
N LYS A 449 -2.31 -40.03 -21.24
CA LYS A 449 -2.15 -41.08 -22.27
C LYS A 449 -3.44 -41.82 -22.54
N SER A 450 -4.18 -42.18 -21.49
CA SER A 450 -5.51 -42.81 -21.63
C SER A 450 -6.47 -41.90 -22.37
N ARG A 451 -6.50 -40.61 -22.07
CA ARG A 451 -7.34 -39.62 -22.74
C ARG A 451 -6.98 -39.41 -24.20
N ILE A 452 -5.66 -39.36 -24.51
CA ILE A 452 -5.18 -39.30 -25.90
C ILE A 452 -5.68 -40.50 -26.69
N LYS A 453 -5.54 -41.73 -26.16
CA LYS A 453 -6.02 -42.95 -26.82
C LYS A 453 -7.52 -42.92 -27.09
N THR A 454 -8.32 -42.40 -26.15
CA THR A 454 -9.78 -42.23 -26.35
C THR A 454 -10.05 -41.22 -27.48
N LEU A 455 -9.38 -40.09 -27.49
CA LEU A 455 -9.54 -39.07 -28.54
C LEU A 455 -9.07 -39.55 -29.91
N GLU A 456 -8.03 -40.38 -29.99
CA GLU A 456 -7.58 -40.99 -31.23
C GLU A 456 -8.64 -41.94 -31.80
N ASN A 457 -9.29 -42.74 -30.95
CA ASN A 457 -10.40 -43.62 -31.35
C ASN A 457 -11.62 -42.82 -31.85
N GLU A 458 -12.03 -41.78 -31.10
CA GLU A 458 -13.12 -40.89 -31.50
C GLU A 458 -12.82 -40.19 -32.85
N ASN A 459 -11.58 -39.73 -33.03
CA ASN A 459 -11.15 -39.11 -34.28
C ASN A 459 -11.15 -40.10 -35.46
N SER A 460 -10.77 -41.35 -35.19
CA SER A 460 -10.86 -42.44 -36.19
C SER A 460 -12.30 -42.72 -36.62
N GLU A 461 -13.22 -42.78 -35.64
CA GLU A 461 -14.65 -42.93 -35.94
C GLU A 461 -15.23 -41.75 -36.72
N LEU A 462 -14.88 -40.53 -36.31
CA LEU A 462 -15.31 -39.32 -37.03
C LEU A 462 -14.78 -39.28 -38.46
N LYS A 463 -13.51 -39.63 -38.68
CA LYS A 463 -12.94 -39.76 -40.02
C LYS A 463 -13.68 -40.80 -40.88
N SER A 464 -14.07 -41.93 -40.29
CA SER A 464 -14.86 -42.94 -40.96
C SER A 464 -16.26 -42.43 -41.36
N LYS A 465 -16.95 -41.73 -40.41
CA LYS A 465 -18.27 -41.11 -40.68
C LYS A 465 -18.16 -40.01 -41.74
N TYR A 466 -17.12 -39.19 -41.68
CA TYR A 466 -16.86 -38.16 -42.68
C TYR A 466 -16.66 -38.74 -44.08
N ARG A 467 -15.82 -39.79 -44.21
CA ARG A 467 -15.62 -40.48 -45.51
C ARG A 467 -16.92 -41.05 -46.07
N LYS A 468 -17.78 -41.65 -45.23
CA LYS A 468 -19.10 -42.13 -45.65
C LYS A 468 -20.00 -41.00 -46.14
N ALA A 469 -20.05 -39.88 -45.40
CA ALA A 469 -20.86 -38.72 -45.77
C ALA A 469 -20.38 -38.10 -47.10
N VAL A 470 -19.05 -37.96 -47.29
CA VAL A 470 -18.48 -37.47 -48.55
C VAL A 470 -18.87 -38.37 -49.71
N LYS A 471 -18.78 -39.72 -49.57
CA LYS A 471 -19.15 -40.65 -50.60
C LYS A 471 -20.65 -40.55 -50.97
N THR A 472 -21.50 -40.42 -49.95
CA THR A 472 -22.98 -40.25 -50.20
C THR A 472 -23.23 -38.89 -50.88
N ALA A 473 -22.54 -37.84 -50.55
CA ALA A 473 -22.66 -36.55 -51.23
C ALA A 473 -22.17 -36.61 -52.71
N GLU A 474 -21.06 -37.30 -52.94
CA GLU A 474 -20.57 -37.51 -54.33
C GLU A 474 -21.56 -38.30 -55.19
N GLU A 475 -22.17 -39.34 -54.62
CA GLU A 475 -23.23 -40.13 -55.27
C GLU A 475 -24.46 -39.26 -55.60
N ALA A 476 -24.90 -38.44 -54.60
CA ALA A 476 -26.03 -37.53 -54.83
C ALA A 476 -25.72 -36.44 -55.89
N ILE A 477 -24.51 -35.92 -55.93
CA ILE A 477 -24.07 -34.96 -56.97
C ILE A 477 -24.06 -35.64 -58.35
N LYS A 478 -23.64 -36.87 -58.39
CA LYS A 478 -23.62 -37.63 -59.65
C LYS A 478 -25.06 -37.92 -60.20
N GLU A 479 -25.98 -38.20 -59.28
CA GLU A 479 -27.42 -38.34 -59.65
C GLU A 479 -28.01 -36.99 -60.09
N ALA A 480 -27.75 -35.90 -59.33
CA ALA A 480 -28.19 -34.54 -59.69
C ALA A 480 -27.73 -34.15 -61.12
N LYS A 481 -26.47 -34.39 -61.44
CA LYS A 481 -25.95 -34.18 -62.80
C LYS A 481 -26.60 -35.00 -63.86
N LYS A 482 -27.09 -36.23 -63.54
CA LYS A 482 -27.84 -37.03 -64.41
C LYS A 482 -29.21 -36.44 -64.70
N TYR A 483 -29.88 -35.93 -63.66
CA TYR A 483 -31.16 -35.24 -63.80
C TYR A 483 -31.02 -33.94 -64.58
N GLU A 484 -29.96 -33.14 -64.34
CA GLU A 484 -29.68 -31.94 -65.14
C GLU A 484 -29.58 -32.23 -66.63
N LYS A 485 -28.85 -33.30 -67.00
CA LYS A 485 -28.74 -33.73 -68.41
C LYS A 485 -30.09 -34.16 -69.00
N ILE A 486 -30.95 -34.78 -68.21
CA ILE A 486 -32.29 -35.14 -68.62
C ILE A 486 -33.16 -33.91 -68.85
N ILE A 487 -33.10 -32.97 -67.92
CA ILE A 487 -33.80 -31.68 -68.00
C ILE A 487 -33.34 -30.89 -69.22
N GLU A 488 -32.04 -30.82 -69.50
CA GLU A 488 -31.52 -30.18 -70.71
C GLU A 488 -32.00 -30.87 -72.01
N ARG A 489 -32.06 -32.21 -72.01
CA ARG A 489 -32.61 -32.95 -73.16
C ARG A 489 -34.11 -32.71 -73.36
N LEU A 490 -34.88 -32.60 -72.26
CA LEU A 490 -36.31 -32.30 -72.37
C LEU A 490 -36.54 -30.85 -72.81
N LYS A 491 -35.76 -29.90 -72.32
CA LYS A 491 -35.82 -28.50 -72.77
C LYS A 491 -35.54 -28.37 -74.29
N ARG A 492 -34.56 -29.14 -74.84
CA ARG A 492 -34.27 -29.16 -76.27
C ARG A 492 -35.36 -29.86 -77.14
N LYS A 493 -36.31 -30.55 -76.53
CA LYS A 493 -37.44 -31.21 -77.28
C LYS A 493 -38.73 -30.40 -77.23
N ILE A 494 -38.75 -29.33 -76.38
CA ILE A 494 -39.96 -28.46 -76.22
C ILE A 494 -39.80 -27.14 -76.96
N ILE A 495 -38.54 -26.85 -77.47
CA ILE A 495 -38.26 -25.81 -78.45
C ILE A 495 -38.09 -26.44 -79.81
#